data_15493a250a8277618f73d61fc38dea9a
#
_entry.id   15493a250a8277618f73d61fc38dea9a
#
_cell.length_a   1.000
_cell.length_b   1.000
_cell.length_c   1.000
_cell.angle_alpha   90.00
_cell.angle_beta   90.00
_cell.angle_gamma   90.00
#
_symmetry.space_group_name_H-M   'P 1'
#
loop_
_entity.id
_entity.type
_entity.pdbx_description
1 polymer ?
#
loop_
_entity_poly.entity_id
_entity_poly.type
_entity_poly.pdbx_seq_one_letter_code
_entity_poly.pdbx_strand_id
1 'polypeptide(L)'
;MTSFNKTIILILLFSVAFGQSLSEKPRKPFMNTDDVSFLGTSNRITSILDEAKQFLSDAIIADVNSDTVEVVYNIKKVFDLLSDVEQIGVREELDKIEFEKFQDDFVKIYTSRLNTIDSSMQFLSADLIRRDIAKITSENESIEMGLTKFTIIDDREGHIPLVTNAQVESYIRYFQGKGRKGFNIWLRRYVQYKDLMLPILEQYDLPEELIVVSMIESGFDPKAVSKAKAVGLWQFMYSTGKQYGLNRNWYIDERQDPVKSTHAAAKYFKDLYKEFEDWYLVLAAYNTGPGRVNRALKLHETSDYWQLYSLPKDTKNYIPYYLSSAIILQNPEKYGFKIPKSNPLKFDEVKIEKSSDLNVLAKAADTKVSTIKKLNPELRQPATPNNGPYTLNIPYGRKDSFYKKFNSIPDDEKFAVQKVEHRVQKGENLTSIAAKYRILKADLQTINNITNANNIRIGQVLKIPIKGGIYANYPEKVIYKVKSGDQLGFIAEKYNTRASEIRKWNGMKANDSNIYPGQKLTLFVKGQPVKDTPKKNVYIVKSGDNLSM
;
A
#
# COMPACT_ATOMS: atom_id res chain seq x y z
N MET A 1 -15.75 -22.44 26.93
CA MET A 1 -16.30 -21.29 27.68
C MET A 1 -15.23 -20.30 28.14
N THR A 2 -14.05 -20.27 27.57
CA THR A 2 -12.92 -19.42 28.04
C THR A 2 -12.42 -18.40 27.00
N SER A 3 -12.96 -18.42 25.79
CA SER A 3 -12.57 -17.47 24.71
C SER A 3 -13.41 -16.19 24.67
N PHE A 4 -14.67 -16.25 25.10
CA PHE A 4 -15.62 -15.12 24.99
C PHE A 4 -15.33 -13.97 25.98
N ASN A 5 -14.78 -14.29 27.16
CA ASN A 5 -14.51 -13.27 28.19
C ASN A 5 -13.24 -12.43 27.93
N LYS A 6 -12.30 -12.91 27.12
CA LYS A 6 -11.08 -12.13 26.80
C LYS A 6 -11.32 -11.04 25.76
N THR A 7 -12.27 -11.24 24.86
CA THR A 7 -12.59 -10.28 23.81
C THR A 7 -13.37 -9.07 24.35
N ILE A 8 -14.26 -9.31 25.32
CA ILE A 8 -15.04 -8.23 25.99
C ILE A 8 -14.14 -7.38 26.87
N ILE A 9 -13.14 -7.98 27.55
CA ILE A 9 -12.19 -7.26 28.38
C ILE A 9 -11.28 -6.36 27.54
N LEU A 10 -10.93 -6.76 26.30
CA LEU A 10 -10.09 -5.94 25.42
C LEU A 10 -10.84 -4.71 24.88
N ILE A 11 -12.14 -4.83 24.61
CA ILE A 11 -13.00 -3.71 24.19
C ILE A 11 -13.24 -2.73 25.35
N LEU A 12 -13.37 -3.23 26.59
CA LEU A 12 -13.51 -2.40 27.78
C LEU A 12 -12.20 -1.71 28.19
N LEU A 13 -11.04 -2.34 27.97
CA LEU A 13 -9.75 -1.70 28.23
C LEU A 13 -9.45 -0.57 27.23
N PHE A 14 -9.93 -0.66 25.99
CA PHE A 14 -9.80 0.42 25.01
C PHE A 14 -10.69 1.62 25.34
N SER A 15 -11.88 1.42 25.94
CA SER A 15 -12.76 2.53 26.37
C SER A 15 -12.28 3.22 27.64
N VAL A 16 -11.56 2.51 28.53
CA VAL A 16 -11.03 3.07 29.79
C VAL A 16 -9.71 3.83 29.59
N ALA A 17 -8.89 3.42 28.61
CA ALA A 17 -7.63 4.10 28.31
C ALA A 17 -7.79 5.48 27.65
N PHE A 18 -8.98 5.79 27.08
CA PHE A 18 -9.28 7.07 26.44
C PHE A 18 -10.17 8.01 27.26
N GLY A 19 -10.56 7.61 28.47
CA GLY A 19 -11.54 8.31 29.31
C GLY A 19 -10.99 9.14 30.48
N GLN A 20 -9.69 9.27 30.68
CA GLN A 20 -9.13 10.03 31.80
C GLN A 20 -7.96 10.91 31.39
N SER A 21 -8.25 12.13 30.98
CA SER A 21 -7.40 13.29 31.23
C SER A 21 -8.17 14.59 31.01
N LEU A 22 -8.94 14.97 32.00
CA LEU A 22 -9.39 16.36 32.20
C LEU A 22 -8.86 16.80 33.56
N SER A 23 -7.69 17.44 33.57
CA SER A 23 -7.32 18.37 34.64
C SER A 23 -6.23 19.33 34.19
N GLU A 24 -6.65 20.59 34.22
CA GLU A 24 -5.86 21.83 34.40
C GLU A 24 -4.76 22.18 33.37
N LYS A 25 -5.11 23.17 32.55
CA LYS A 25 -4.17 23.89 31.67
C LYS A 25 -3.39 24.96 32.45
N PRO A 26 -2.06 25.03 32.36
CA PRO A 26 -1.31 26.24 32.70
C PRO A 26 -1.44 27.31 31.60
N ARG A 27 -1.57 28.57 31.99
CA ARG A 27 -1.66 29.74 31.10
C ARG A 27 -0.33 29.93 30.36
N LYS A 28 -0.39 30.04 29.01
CA LYS A 28 0.75 30.34 28.14
C LYS A 28 0.97 31.84 27.93
N PRO A 29 2.19 32.33 27.74
CA PRO A 29 2.49 33.71 27.35
C PRO A 29 2.24 33.95 25.86
N PHE A 30 2.13 35.20 25.44
CA PHE A 30 1.80 35.68 24.09
C PHE A 30 2.72 35.13 22.99
N MET A 31 2.13 34.66 21.90
CA MET A 31 2.81 34.07 20.74
C MET A 31 3.00 35.04 19.58
N ASN A 32 4.10 34.89 18.85
CA ASN A 32 4.49 35.60 17.62
C ASN A 32 3.72 35.05 16.38
N THR A 33 3.54 35.88 15.38
CA THR A 33 2.70 35.63 14.19
C THR A 33 3.16 34.49 13.26
N ASP A 34 4.33 33.87 13.48
CA ASP A 34 4.84 32.74 12.69
C ASP A 34 4.31 31.37 13.15
N ASP A 35 3.62 31.32 14.29
CA ASP A 35 3.07 30.09 14.89
C ASP A 35 1.73 29.62 14.31
N VAL A 36 1.07 30.42 13.49
CA VAL A 36 -0.29 30.11 12.98
C VAL A 36 -0.30 28.99 11.92
N SER A 37 0.82 28.79 11.21
CA SER A 37 0.97 27.69 10.24
C SER A 37 1.22 26.34 10.92
N PHE A 38 1.74 26.34 12.14
CA PHE A 38 2.10 25.16 12.92
C PHE A 38 0.89 24.43 13.52
N LEU A 39 -0.07 25.19 14.05
CA LEU A 39 -1.31 24.65 14.64
C LEU A 39 -2.20 23.93 13.60
N GLY A 40 -2.08 24.28 12.32
CA GLY A 40 -2.83 23.65 11.24
C GLY A 40 -2.35 22.23 10.89
N THR A 41 -1.06 21.92 11.13
CA THR A 41 -0.46 20.63 10.77
C THR A 41 -0.76 19.56 11.81
N SER A 42 -0.66 19.88 13.09
CA SER A 42 -0.97 18.97 14.21
C SER A 42 -2.45 18.54 14.19
N ASN A 43 -3.38 19.46 14.04
CA ASN A 43 -4.80 19.15 13.89
C ASN A 43 -5.10 18.25 12.68
N ARG A 44 -4.28 18.31 11.63
CA ARG A 44 -4.43 17.48 10.43
C ARG A 44 -3.94 16.06 10.66
N ILE A 45 -2.82 15.89 11.34
CA ILE A 45 -2.25 14.57 11.68
C ILE A 45 -3.21 13.83 12.61
N THR A 46 -3.65 14.45 13.70
CA THR A 46 -4.64 13.89 14.63
C THR A 46 -5.91 13.45 13.90
N SER A 47 -6.42 14.25 12.97
CA SER A 47 -7.61 13.89 12.19
C SER A 47 -7.40 12.68 11.29
N ILE A 48 -6.22 12.52 10.70
CA ILE A 48 -5.88 11.36 9.86
C ILE A 48 -5.70 10.12 10.73
N LEU A 49 -5.08 10.24 11.89
CA LEU A 49 -4.92 9.14 12.84
C LEU A 49 -6.26 8.66 13.37
N ASP A 50 -7.19 9.57 13.68
CA ASP A 50 -8.54 9.19 14.12
C ASP A 50 -9.33 8.47 13.03
N GLU A 51 -9.18 8.88 11.77
CA GLU A 51 -9.76 8.18 10.62
C GLU A 51 -9.12 6.79 10.44
N ALA A 52 -7.82 6.65 10.65
CA ALA A 52 -7.11 5.38 10.60
C ALA A 52 -7.55 4.42 11.73
N LYS A 53 -7.76 4.93 12.95
CA LYS A 53 -8.32 4.17 14.08
C LYS A 53 -9.73 3.66 13.77
N GLN A 54 -10.55 4.46 13.08
CA GLN A 54 -11.88 4.06 12.66
C GLN A 54 -11.84 2.89 11.68
N PHE A 55 -11.00 2.97 10.63
CA PHE A 55 -10.85 1.87 9.67
C PHE A 55 -10.26 0.61 10.30
N LEU A 56 -9.36 0.75 11.28
CA LEU A 56 -8.84 -0.39 12.03
C LEU A 56 -9.95 -1.07 12.85
N SER A 57 -10.82 -0.29 13.49
CA SER A 57 -11.99 -0.81 14.21
C SER A 57 -12.94 -1.54 13.27
N ASP A 58 -13.21 -0.97 12.09
CA ASP A 58 -14.07 -1.59 11.08
C ASP A 58 -13.45 -2.90 10.53
N ALA A 59 -12.12 -2.95 10.40
CA ALA A 59 -11.41 -4.17 10.02
C ALA A 59 -11.54 -5.28 11.07
N ILE A 60 -11.43 -4.94 12.36
CA ILE A 60 -11.59 -5.90 13.46
C ILE A 60 -13.03 -6.44 13.51
N ILE A 61 -14.03 -5.58 13.31
CA ILE A 61 -15.43 -5.97 13.26
C ILE A 61 -15.70 -6.88 12.06
N ALA A 62 -15.14 -6.58 10.90
CA ALA A 62 -15.25 -7.40 9.71
C ALA A 62 -14.61 -8.78 9.90
N ASP A 63 -13.45 -8.84 10.58
CA ASP A 63 -12.75 -10.09 10.91
C ASP A 63 -13.57 -10.98 11.84
N VAL A 64 -14.17 -10.40 12.88
CA VAL A 64 -15.10 -11.12 13.78
C VAL A 64 -16.29 -11.69 13.01
N ASN A 65 -16.73 -10.99 11.95
CA ASN A 65 -17.85 -11.43 11.09
C ASN A 65 -17.39 -12.32 9.92
N SER A 66 -16.10 -12.69 9.86
CA SER A 66 -15.50 -13.48 8.77
C SER A 66 -15.67 -12.85 7.38
N ASP A 67 -15.81 -11.52 7.28
CA ASP A 67 -15.86 -10.78 6.01
C ASP A 67 -14.45 -10.40 5.56
N THR A 68 -13.75 -11.35 4.95
CA THR A 68 -12.36 -11.20 4.49
C THR A 68 -12.19 -10.03 3.52
N VAL A 69 -13.18 -9.76 2.68
CA VAL A 69 -13.10 -8.67 1.67
C VAL A 69 -13.14 -7.31 2.36
N GLU A 70 -13.99 -7.15 3.36
CA GLU A 70 -14.10 -5.93 4.15
C GLU A 70 -12.87 -5.73 5.04
N VAL A 71 -12.31 -6.81 5.61
CA VAL A 71 -11.03 -6.76 6.34
C VAL A 71 -9.93 -6.20 5.46
N VAL A 72 -9.71 -6.78 4.28
CA VAL A 72 -8.66 -6.35 3.34
C VAL A 72 -8.86 -4.89 2.90
N TYR A 73 -10.10 -4.50 2.64
CA TYR A 73 -10.42 -3.12 2.28
C TYR A 73 -10.07 -2.13 3.39
N ASN A 74 -10.51 -2.39 4.62
CA ASN A 74 -10.29 -1.49 5.76
C ASN A 74 -8.82 -1.43 6.16
N ILE A 75 -8.13 -2.56 6.16
CA ILE A 75 -6.67 -2.61 6.42
C ILE A 75 -5.90 -1.80 5.39
N LYS A 76 -6.25 -1.91 4.10
CA LYS A 76 -5.63 -1.08 3.06
C LYS A 76 -5.86 0.42 3.30
N LYS A 77 -7.03 0.79 3.82
CA LYS A 77 -7.34 2.18 4.18
C LYS A 77 -6.48 2.70 5.33
N VAL A 78 -6.28 1.89 6.37
CA VAL A 78 -5.33 2.23 7.44
C VAL A 78 -3.95 2.48 6.85
N PHE A 79 -3.51 1.62 5.95
CA PHE A 79 -2.22 1.78 5.29
C PHE A 79 -2.12 3.08 4.46
N ASP A 80 -3.14 3.42 3.70
CA ASP A 80 -3.15 4.66 2.90
C ASP A 80 -3.09 5.91 3.80
N LEU A 81 -3.82 5.91 4.92
CA LEU A 81 -3.86 7.04 5.87
C LEU A 81 -2.54 7.22 6.64
N LEU A 82 -1.92 6.13 7.10
CA LEU A 82 -0.61 6.19 7.74
C LEU A 82 0.46 6.72 6.77
N SER A 83 0.39 6.36 5.50
CA SER A 83 1.25 6.92 4.47
C SER A 83 1.01 8.42 4.23
N ASP A 84 -0.22 8.91 4.42
CA ASP A 84 -0.55 10.32 4.30
C ASP A 84 0.00 11.14 5.48
N VAL A 85 0.05 10.58 6.72
CA VAL A 85 0.73 11.21 7.86
C VAL A 85 2.22 11.37 7.60
N GLU A 86 2.88 10.34 7.06
CA GLU A 86 4.31 10.41 6.71
C GLU A 86 4.60 11.49 5.66
N GLN A 87 3.68 11.72 4.71
CA GLN A 87 3.84 12.76 3.70
C GLN A 87 3.77 14.18 4.27
N ILE A 88 2.91 14.37 5.28
CA ILE A 88 2.77 15.67 5.95
C ILE A 88 4.02 15.98 6.76
N GLY A 89 4.71 14.94 7.23
CA GLY A 89 5.89 15.06 8.09
C GLY A 89 5.49 15.43 9.52
N VAL A 90 5.71 14.52 10.45
CA VAL A 90 5.41 14.74 11.87
C VAL A 90 6.50 15.61 12.47
N ARG A 91 6.17 16.84 12.83
CA ARG A 91 7.12 17.83 13.37
C ARG A 91 7.00 18.02 14.88
N GLU A 92 5.83 17.78 15.46
CA GLU A 92 5.60 17.88 16.90
C GLU A 92 5.89 16.53 17.58
N GLU A 93 6.59 16.55 18.70
CA GLU A 93 7.02 15.35 19.43
C GLU A 93 5.81 14.54 19.95
N LEU A 94 4.73 15.21 20.35
CA LEU A 94 3.50 14.55 20.78
C LEU A 94 2.80 13.81 19.64
N ASP A 95 2.70 14.42 18.47
CA ASP A 95 2.12 13.80 17.28
C ASP A 95 2.96 12.60 16.82
N LYS A 96 4.28 12.70 16.98
CA LYS A 96 5.21 11.62 16.65
C LYS A 96 5.03 10.42 17.58
N ILE A 97 4.92 10.65 18.88
CA ILE A 97 4.67 9.61 19.88
C ILE A 97 3.32 8.92 19.61
N GLU A 98 2.27 9.69 19.32
CA GLU A 98 0.95 9.14 18.99
C GLU A 98 0.97 8.33 17.69
N PHE A 99 1.64 8.83 16.66
CA PHE A 99 1.79 8.15 15.39
C PHE A 99 2.58 6.85 15.51
N GLU A 100 3.74 6.86 16.16
CA GLU A 100 4.58 5.67 16.40
C GLU A 100 3.83 4.63 17.23
N LYS A 101 3.14 5.06 18.29
CA LYS A 101 2.31 4.17 19.12
C LYS A 101 1.18 3.53 18.31
N PHE A 102 0.48 4.31 17.51
CA PHE A 102 -0.59 3.77 16.66
C PHE A 102 -0.04 2.80 15.61
N GLN A 103 1.11 3.09 15.01
CA GLN A 103 1.78 2.16 14.09
C GLN A 103 2.12 0.83 14.77
N ASP A 104 2.68 0.87 15.97
CA ASP A 104 3.04 -0.32 16.73
C ASP A 104 1.82 -1.16 17.11
N ASP A 105 0.76 -0.51 17.59
CA ASP A 105 -0.49 -1.19 17.96
C ASP A 105 -1.19 -1.78 16.73
N PHE A 106 -1.21 -1.06 15.61
CA PHE A 106 -1.72 -1.57 14.34
C PHE A 106 -0.94 -2.79 13.87
N VAL A 107 0.41 -2.75 13.94
CA VAL A 107 1.26 -3.88 13.55
C VAL A 107 0.99 -5.10 14.44
N LYS A 108 0.85 -4.93 15.75
CA LYS A 108 0.53 -6.03 16.69
C LYS A 108 -0.83 -6.65 16.36
N ILE A 109 -1.86 -5.85 16.13
CA ILE A 109 -3.20 -6.32 15.76
C ILE A 109 -3.15 -7.04 14.40
N TYR A 110 -2.53 -6.42 13.42
CA TYR A 110 -2.37 -6.99 12.08
C TYR A 110 -1.64 -8.34 12.10
N THR A 111 -0.54 -8.45 12.85
CA THR A 111 0.27 -9.68 12.92
C THR A 111 -0.38 -10.77 13.78
N SER A 112 -1.16 -10.42 14.81
CA SER A 112 -1.76 -11.41 15.71
C SER A 112 -3.04 -12.02 15.17
N ARG A 113 -3.83 -11.27 14.39
CA ARG A 113 -5.14 -11.70 13.90
C ARG A 113 -5.18 -12.09 12.43
N LEU A 114 -4.46 -11.37 11.57
CA LEU A 114 -4.49 -11.62 10.14
C LEU A 114 -3.57 -12.76 9.67
N ASN A 115 -2.85 -13.42 10.58
CA ASN A 115 -2.19 -14.69 10.28
C ASN A 115 -3.16 -15.83 9.94
N THR A 116 -4.46 -15.66 10.19
CA THR A 116 -5.52 -16.63 9.86
C THR A 116 -6.21 -16.37 8.52
N ILE A 117 -6.02 -15.19 7.92
CA ILE A 117 -6.64 -14.84 6.65
C ILE A 117 -5.63 -15.06 5.52
N ASP A 118 -5.81 -16.18 4.86
CA ASP A 118 -5.21 -16.60 3.59
C ASP A 118 -3.70 -16.85 3.56
N SER A 119 -3.38 -18.10 3.80
CA SER A 119 -2.08 -18.72 3.49
C SER A 119 -1.62 -18.50 2.03
N SER A 120 -2.47 -18.06 1.10
CA SER A 120 -2.13 -17.83 -0.31
C SER A 120 -1.47 -16.48 -0.58
N MET A 121 -1.79 -15.44 0.20
CA MET A 121 -1.14 -14.12 0.09
C MET A 121 0.09 -13.94 0.99
N GLN A 122 0.19 -14.68 2.09
CA GLN A 122 1.31 -14.60 3.03
C GLN A 122 2.64 -15.13 2.47
N PHE A 123 2.61 -15.95 1.44
CA PHE A 123 3.77 -16.72 0.99
C PHE A 123 4.86 -15.92 0.28
N LEU A 124 4.71 -14.61 0.06
CA LEU A 124 5.50 -13.94 -0.95
C LEU A 124 6.06 -12.57 -0.57
N SER A 125 5.87 -12.10 0.65
CA SER A 125 6.45 -10.83 1.04
C SER A 125 7.91 -11.00 1.47
N ALA A 126 8.78 -10.12 0.98
CA ALA A 126 10.16 -10.01 1.44
C ALA A 126 10.25 -9.87 2.98
N ASP A 127 9.25 -9.24 3.60
CA ASP A 127 9.13 -9.08 5.05
C ASP A 127 8.97 -10.39 5.82
N LEU A 128 8.29 -11.40 5.27
CA LEU A 128 8.20 -12.72 5.92
C LEU A 128 9.54 -13.43 5.90
N ILE A 129 10.22 -13.38 4.76
CA ILE A 129 11.55 -13.95 4.62
C ILE A 129 12.53 -13.26 5.56
N ARG A 130 12.48 -11.92 5.68
CA ARG A 130 13.28 -11.16 6.65
C ARG A 130 13.00 -11.57 8.10
N ARG A 131 11.74 -11.80 8.47
CA ARG A 131 11.37 -12.26 9.82
C ARG A 131 11.88 -13.67 10.13
N ASP A 132 11.79 -14.57 9.16
CA ASP A 132 12.34 -15.93 9.32
C ASP A 132 13.87 -15.89 9.44
N ILE A 133 14.52 -15.05 8.66
CA ILE A 133 15.97 -14.79 8.73
C ILE A 133 16.36 -14.20 10.10
N ALA A 134 15.61 -13.22 10.61
CA ALA A 134 15.84 -12.64 11.93
C ALA A 134 15.74 -13.68 13.06
N LYS A 135 14.87 -14.69 12.95
CA LYS A 135 14.78 -15.81 13.90
C LYS A 135 16.01 -16.71 13.83
N ILE A 136 16.47 -17.06 12.62
CA ILE A 136 17.69 -17.85 12.42
C ILE A 136 18.90 -17.15 13.06
N THR A 137 18.98 -15.82 12.94
CA THR A 137 20.07 -15.03 13.54
C THR A 137 20.00 -15.02 15.06
N SER A 138 18.78 -14.99 15.66
CA SER A 138 18.64 -15.06 17.13
C SER A 138 19.04 -16.41 17.71
N GLU A 139 18.89 -17.49 16.96
CA GLU A 139 19.33 -18.83 17.36
C GLU A 139 20.86 -19.02 17.25
N ASN A 140 21.54 -18.18 16.43
CA ASN A 140 22.97 -18.24 16.19
C ASN A 140 23.78 -17.18 16.98
N GLU A 141 23.17 -16.41 17.88
CA GLU A 141 23.85 -15.35 18.67
C GLU A 141 24.90 -15.89 19.66
N SER A 142 25.08 -17.20 19.78
CA SER A 142 26.15 -17.82 20.59
C SER A 142 27.48 -18.01 19.84
N ILE A 143 27.58 -17.54 18.60
CA ILE A 143 28.85 -17.62 17.84
C ILE A 143 29.67 -16.38 18.19
N GLU A 144 30.75 -16.63 18.94
CA GLU A 144 31.75 -15.71 19.48
C GLU A 144 32.13 -14.58 18.49
N MET A 145 32.22 -13.34 19.03
CA MET A 145 32.89 -12.21 18.41
C MET A 145 34.41 -12.47 18.30
N GLY A 146 34.81 -13.33 17.39
CA GLY A 146 36.20 -13.60 17.06
C GLY A 146 36.37 -13.65 15.56
N LEU A 147 37.38 -12.92 15.01
CA LEU A 147 37.88 -12.82 13.66
C LEU A 147 37.07 -13.65 12.64
N THR A 148 36.04 -13.04 12.07
CA THR A 148 35.18 -13.68 11.09
C THR A 148 36.03 -14.07 9.89
N LYS A 149 36.25 -15.35 9.67
CA LYS A 149 36.94 -15.81 8.46
C LYS A 149 36.04 -15.58 7.26
N PHE A 150 36.52 -14.73 6.35
CA PHE A 150 35.87 -14.50 5.06
C PHE A 150 36.53 -15.36 3.97
N THR A 151 35.69 -15.86 3.07
CA THR A 151 36.15 -16.42 1.80
C THR A 151 35.67 -15.53 0.68
N ILE A 152 36.59 -15.03 -0.13
CA ILE A 152 36.29 -14.19 -1.29
C ILE A 152 35.67 -15.10 -2.36
N ILE A 153 34.52 -14.72 -2.87
CA ILE A 153 33.81 -15.38 -3.97
C ILE A 153 34.06 -14.60 -5.27
N ASP A 154 33.98 -13.28 -5.21
CA ASP A 154 34.21 -12.38 -6.35
C ASP A 154 34.66 -11.01 -5.82
N ASP A 155 35.78 -10.50 -6.35
CA ASP A 155 36.34 -9.19 -5.99
C ASP A 155 36.77 -8.39 -7.23
N ARG A 156 36.14 -8.67 -8.36
CA ARG A 156 36.45 -7.96 -9.62
C ARG A 156 36.28 -6.45 -9.44
N GLU A 157 37.24 -5.73 -10.01
CA GLU A 157 37.20 -4.25 -10.02
C GLU A 157 35.89 -3.74 -10.67
N GLY A 158 35.31 -2.71 -10.09
CA GLY A 158 34.02 -2.14 -10.54
C GLY A 158 32.77 -2.90 -10.09
N HIS A 159 32.94 -4.01 -9.40
CA HIS A 159 31.85 -4.81 -8.85
C HIS A 159 31.74 -4.67 -7.31
N ILE A 160 30.60 -5.09 -6.74
CA ILE A 160 30.47 -5.19 -5.29
C ILE A 160 31.15 -6.47 -4.83
N PRO A 161 32.15 -6.42 -3.94
CA PRO A 161 32.84 -7.61 -3.47
C PRO A 161 31.86 -8.64 -2.88
N LEU A 162 31.91 -9.86 -3.33
CA LEU A 162 31.12 -10.96 -2.80
C LEU A 162 32.01 -11.85 -1.91
N VAL A 163 31.71 -11.84 -0.62
CA VAL A 163 32.40 -12.68 0.36
C VAL A 163 31.42 -13.57 1.08
N THR A 164 31.88 -14.71 1.58
CA THR A 164 31.09 -15.60 2.40
C THR A 164 31.71 -15.77 3.80
N ASN A 165 30.87 -15.96 4.77
CA ASN A 165 31.19 -16.33 6.15
C ASN A 165 30.09 -17.25 6.69
N ALA A 166 30.19 -17.70 7.90
CA ALA A 166 29.21 -18.60 8.52
C ALA A 166 27.75 -18.07 8.46
N GLN A 167 27.57 -16.76 8.63
CA GLN A 167 26.24 -16.12 8.55
C GLN A 167 25.70 -16.10 7.13
N VAL A 168 26.51 -15.71 6.14
CA VAL A 168 26.14 -15.73 4.72
C VAL A 168 25.77 -17.15 4.28
N GLU A 169 26.56 -18.15 4.68
CA GLU A 169 26.29 -19.55 4.41
C GLU A 169 24.97 -20.04 5.05
N SER A 170 24.66 -19.58 6.25
CA SER A 170 23.40 -19.93 6.91
C SER A 170 22.20 -19.43 6.13
N TYR A 171 22.30 -18.22 5.53
CA TYR A 171 21.24 -17.66 4.67
C TYR A 171 21.16 -18.36 3.31
N ILE A 172 22.29 -18.77 2.77
CA ILE A 172 22.29 -19.63 1.56
C ILE A 172 21.53 -20.94 1.85
N ARG A 173 21.84 -21.62 2.97
CA ARG A 173 21.11 -22.83 3.39
C ARG A 173 19.62 -22.57 3.62
N TYR A 174 19.27 -21.43 4.23
CA TYR A 174 17.87 -21.04 4.37
C TYR A 174 17.16 -20.95 3.00
N PHE A 175 17.77 -20.28 2.02
CA PHE A 175 17.19 -20.17 0.68
C PHE A 175 17.12 -21.52 -0.04
N GLN A 176 18.09 -22.40 0.17
CA GLN A 176 18.05 -23.78 -0.36
C GLN A 176 16.95 -24.63 0.29
N GLY A 177 16.53 -24.30 1.50
CA GLY A 177 15.52 -24.99 2.31
C GLY A 177 14.17 -24.27 2.38
N LYS A 178 13.86 -23.71 3.56
CA LYS A 178 12.58 -23.06 3.87
C LYS A 178 12.25 -21.87 2.96
N GLY A 179 13.26 -21.06 2.59
CA GLY A 179 13.12 -19.88 1.74
C GLY A 179 13.02 -20.20 0.24
N ARG A 180 13.21 -21.45 -0.18
CA ARG A 180 13.33 -21.86 -1.59
C ARG A 180 12.15 -21.42 -2.47
N LYS A 181 10.94 -21.58 -1.96
CA LYS A 181 9.72 -21.20 -2.69
C LYS A 181 9.70 -19.68 -2.98
N GLY A 182 10.05 -18.88 -1.98
CA GLY A 182 10.13 -17.41 -2.10
C GLY A 182 11.22 -17.00 -3.09
N PHE A 183 12.42 -17.56 -2.94
CA PHE A 183 13.54 -17.24 -3.83
C PHE A 183 13.25 -17.60 -5.30
N ASN A 184 12.58 -18.73 -5.55
CA ASN A 184 12.14 -19.08 -6.91
C ASN A 184 11.14 -18.08 -7.51
N ILE A 185 10.34 -17.41 -6.68
CA ILE A 185 9.45 -16.33 -7.14
C ILE A 185 10.28 -15.09 -7.46
N TRP A 186 11.26 -14.76 -6.65
CA TRP A 186 12.19 -13.66 -6.92
C TRP A 186 12.95 -13.87 -8.22
N LEU A 187 13.45 -15.07 -8.48
CA LEU A 187 14.08 -15.41 -9.75
C LEU A 187 13.14 -15.22 -10.95
N ARG A 188 11.85 -15.61 -10.82
CA ARG A 188 10.87 -15.36 -11.89
C ARG A 188 10.64 -13.87 -12.14
N ARG A 189 10.59 -13.07 -11.09
CA ARG A 189 10.42 -11.61 -11.20
C ARG A 189 11.71 -10.93 -11.65
N TYR A 190 12.86 -11.39 -11.19
CA TYR A 190 14.16 -10.92 -11.67
C TYR A 190 14.24 -10.96 -13.20
N VAL A 191 13.94 -12.11 -13.81
CA VAL A 191 13.95 -12.23 -15.27
C VAL A 191 12.90 -11.37 -15.99
N GLN A 192 11.85 -10.94 -15.30
CA GLN A 192 10.89 -9.97 -15.86
C GLN A 192 11.45 -8.55 -15.89
N TYR A 193 12.22 -8.16 -14.89
CA TYR A 193 12.65 -6.78 -14.70
C TYR A 193 14.11 -6.50 -15.03
N LYS A 194 14.98 -7.51 -15.06
CA LYS A 194 16.41 -7.30 -15.26
C LYS A 194 16.75 -6.53 -16.52
N ASP A 195 16.11 -6.85 -17.66
CA ASP A 195 16.37 -6.23 -18.96
C ASP A 195 15.90 -4.74 -19.00
N LEU A 196 15.12 -4.32 -18.01
CA LEU A 196 14.69 -2.93 -17.82
C LEU A 196 15.58 -2.21 -16.82
N MET A 197 16.01 -2.89 -15.74
CA MET A 197 16.70 -2.26 -14.61
C MET A 197 18.21 -2.19 -14.82
N LEU A 198 18.85 -3.24 -15.36
CA LEU A 198 20.30 -3.30 -15.54
C LEU A 198 20.84 -2.20 -16.48
N PRO A 199 20.23 -1.92 -17.65
CA PRO A 199 20.68 -0.80 -18.50
C PRO A 199 20.57 0.57 -17.81
N ILE A 200 19.61 0.72 -16.87
CA ILE A 200 19.50 1.97 -16.09
C ILE A 200 20.66 2.06 -15.11
N LEU A 201 21.01 0.98 -14.40
CA LEU A 201 22.18 0.99 -13.49
C LEU A 201 23.46 1.28 -14.26
N GLU A 202 23.67 0.63 -15.40
CA GLU A 202 24.81 0.86 -16.30
C GLU A 202 24.91 2.33 -16.75
N GLN A 203 23.79 2.97 -17.10
CA GLN A 203 23.74 4.40 -17.46
C GLN A 203 24.30 5.33 -16.38
N TYR A 204 24.31 4.89 -15.13
CA TYR A 204 24.84 5.63 -13.98
C TYR A 204 26.24 5.13 -13.55
N ASP A 205 26.90 4.28 -14.32
CA ASP A 205 28.18 3.63 -13.98
C ASP A 205 28.12 2.91 -12.64
N LEU A 206 27.04 2.17 -12.38
CA LEU A 206 26.78 1.45 -11.13
C LEU A 206 26.92 -0.07 -11.34
N PRO A 207 27.45 -0.80 -10.34
CA PRO A 207 27.55 -2.25 -10.37
C PRO A 207 26.18 -2.92 -10.60
N GLU A 208 26.14 -3.93 -11.46
CA GLU A 208 24.92 -4.66 -11.75
C GLU A 208 24.36 -5.40 -10.53
N GLU A 209 25.22 -5.76 -9.57
CA GLU A 209 24.88 -6.44 -8.33
C GLU A 209 23.92 -5.61 -7.47
N LEU A 210 23.82 -4.30 -7.65
CA LEU A 210 22.84 -3.44 -6.96
C LEU A 210 21.40 -3.86 -7.24
N ILE A 211 21.12 -4.55 -8.34
CA ILE A 211 19.79 -5.11 -8.61
C ILE A 211 19.31 -6.04 -7.50
N VAL A 212 20.24 -6.70 -6.79
CA VAL A 212 19.94 -7.57 -5.64
C VAL A 212 19.30 -6.80 -4.49
N VAL A 213 19.55 -5.49 -4.37
CA VAL A 213 18.84 -4.66 -3.38
C VAL A 213 17.33 -4.71 -3.64
N SER A 214 16.89 -4.54 -4.91
CA SER A 214 15.46 -4.67 -5.24
C SER A 214 14.93 -6.09 -4.96
N MET A 215 15.76 -7.13 -5.13
CA MET A 215 15.39 -8.50 -4.77
C MET A 215 15.11 -8.64 -3.28
N ILE A 216 16.00 -8.17 -2.43
CA ILE A 216 15.86 -8.32 -0.96
C ILE A 216 14.88 -7.31 -0.36
N GLU A 217 14.65 -6.17 -0.99
CA GLU A 217 13.72 -5.15 -0.54
C GLU A 217 12.25 -5.54 -0.76
N SER A 218 11.93 -6.00 -1.96
CA SER A 218 10.54 -6.26 -2.37
C SER A 218 10.31 -7.63 -3.00
N GLY A 219 11.37 -8.42 -3.26
CA GLY A 219 11.29 -9.59 -4.13
C GLY A 219 10.86 -9.22 -5.54
N PHE A 220 11.29 -8.06 -6.05
CA PHE A 220 10.87 -7.47 -7.33
C PHE A 220 9.35 -7.28 -7.44
N ASP A 221 8.68 -6.88 -6.36
CA ASP A 221 7.26 -6.54 -6.40
C ASP A 221 7.07 -5.03 -6.45
N PRO A 222 6.62 -4.44 -7.59
CA PRO A 222 6.43 -3.01 -7.71
C PRO A 222 5.30 -2.48 -6.81
N LYS A 223 4.46 -3.37 -6.27
CA LYS A 223 3.36 -3.03 -5.36
C LYS A 223 3.65 -3.35 -3.91
N ALA A 224 4.87 -3.79 -3.60
CA ALA A 224 5.25 -4.07 -2.23
C ALA A 224 5.14 -2.81 -1.37
N VAL A 225 4.58 -2.97 -0.18
CA VAL A 225 4.49 -1.92 0.85
C VAL A 225 4.96 -2.53 2.16
N SER A 226 6.03 -1.97 2.74
CA SER A 226 6.53 -2.41 4.04
C SER A 226 5.66 -1.87 5.19
N LYS A 227 5.92 -2.38 6.39
CA LYS A 227 5.31 -1.86 7.63
C LYS A 227 5.66 -0.38 7.87
N ALA A 228 6.88 0.02 7.52
CA ALA A 228 7.36 1.39 7.60
C ALA A 228 6.91 2.28 6.44
N LYS A 229 6.05 1.78 5.53
CA LYS A 229 5.53 2.48 4.35
C LYS A 229 6.56 2.78 3.25
N ALA A 230 7.64 2.06 3.23
CA ALA A 230 8.47 1.97 2.05
C ALA A 230 7.70 1.26 0.93
N VAL A 231 7.82 1.72 -0.30
CA VAL A 231 6.97 1.30 -1.43
C VAL A 231 7.80 0.97 -2.66
N GLY A 232 7.36 -0.06 -3.39
CA GLY A 232 7.82 -0.39 -4.73
C GLY A 232 9.02 -1.33 -4.77
N LEU A 233 9.61 -1.50 -5.95
CA LEU A 233 10.75 -2.39 -6.19
C LEU A 233 11.92 -2.09 -5.25
N TRP A 234 12.20 -0.82 -5.03
CA TRP A 234 13.34 -0.31 -4.29
C TRP A 234 12.99 0.12 -2.86
N GLN A 235 11.75 -0.09 -2.42
CA GLN A 235 11.26 0.24 -1.08
C GLN A 235 11.59 1.69 -0.64
N PHE A 236 11.32 2.66 -1.51
CA PHE A 236 11.50 4.05 -1.15
C PHE A 236 10.53 4.51 -0.07
N MET A 237 11.07 5.15 0.96
CA MET A 237 10.29 6.03 1.82
C MET A 237 9.82 7.24 1.01
N TYR A 238 8.67 7.83 1.37
CA TYR A 238 8.13 8.95 0.61
C TYR A 238 9.07 10.15 0.52
N SER A 239 9.67 10.54 1.65
CA SER A 239 10.61 11.68 1.72
C SER A 239 11.82 11.46 0.81
N THR A 240 12.44 10.28 0.91
CA THR A 240 13.60 9.93 0.09
C THR A 240 13.20 9.83 -1.39
N GLY A 241 12.09 9.15 -1.70
CA GLY A 241 11.61 9.08 -3.09
C GLY A 241 11.35 10.45 -3.69
N LYS A 242 10.74 11.37 -2.95
CA LYS A 242 10.50 12.75 -3.38
C LYS A 242 11.81 13.51 -3.63
N GLN A 243 12.82 13.33 -2.79
CA GLN A 243 14.15 13.94 -2.96
C GLN A 243 14.79 13.50 -4.28
N TYR A 244 14.58 12.24 -4.69
CA TYR A 244 15.09 11.68 -5.95
C TYR A 244 14.11 11.75 -7.12
N GLY A 245 13.06 12.60 -7.01
CA GLY A 245 12.18 12.96 -8.10
C GLY A 245 10.96 12.06 -8.27
N LEU A 246 10.66 11.16 -7.30
CA LEU A 246 9.46 10.33 -7.35
C LEU A 246 8.26 11.07 -6.77
N ASN A 247 7.25 11.29 -7.62
CA ASN A 247 6.04 12.00 -7.24
C ASN A 247 4.96 11.01 -6.76
N ARG A 248 4.19 11.48 -5.78
CA ARG A 248 2.96 10.80 -5.38
C ARG A 248 1.82 11.81 -5.33
N ASN A 249 0.70 11.44 -5.92
CA ASN A 249 -0.52 12.22 -5.86
C ASN A 249 -1.74 11.28 -5.85
N TRP A 250 -2.93 11.84 -5.98
CA TRP A 250 -4.17 11.06 -6.06
C TRP A 250 -4.13 9.95 -7.13
N TYR A 251 -3.57 10.22 -8.28
CA TYR A 251 -3.60 9.32 -9.44
C TYR A 251 -2.45 8.33 -9.48
N ILE A 252 -1.27 8.72 -9.04
CA ILE A 252 -0.02 7.95 -9.18
C ILE A 252 0.80 7.91 -7.90
N ASP A 253 1.59 6.84 -7.77
CA ASP A 253 2.72 6.75 -6.83
C ASP A 253 3.93 6.22 -7.60
N GLU A 254 4.84 7.11 -8.02
CA GLU A 254 5.97 6.78 -8.88
C GLU A 254 7.02 5.90 -8.21
N ARG A 255 6.94 5.66 -6.91
CA ARG A 255 7.75 4.66 -6.23
C ARG A 255 7.42 3.24 -6.72
N GLN A 256 6.23 3.04 -7.27
CA GLN A 256 5.79 1.78 -7.87
C GLN A 256 6.16 1.67 -9.36
N ASP A 257 6.57 2.76 -10.01
CA ASP A 257 7.00 2.75 -11.40
C ASP A 257 8.39 2.10 -11.51
N PRO A 258 8.55 0.98 -12.25
CA PRO A 258 9.83 0.26 -12.31
C PRO A 258 10.96 1.08 -12.91
N VAL A 259 10.68 1.90 -13.91
CA VAL A 259 11.69 2.71 -14.60
C VAL A 259 12.11 3.89 -13.73
N LYS A 260 11.13 4.70 -13.30
CA LYS A 260 11.39 5.90 -12.52
C LYS A 260 12.03 5.59 -11.18
N SER A 261 11.53 4.55 -10.48
CA SER A 261 12.11 4.16 -9.19
C SER A 261 13.52 3.61 -9.33
N THR A 262 13.87 2.95 -10.46
CA THR A 262 15.24 2.51 -10.71
C THR A 262 16.17 3.69 -10.97
N HIS A 263 15.75 4.68 -11.76
CA HIS A 263 16.53 5.92 -11.91
C HIS A 263 16.73 6.67 -10.58
N ALA A 264 15.72 6.70 -9.74
CA ALA A 264 15.82 7.30 -8.41
C ALA A 264 16.80 6.53 -7.51
N ALA A 265 16.73 5.19 -7.52
CA ALA A 265 17.65 4.34 -6.77
C ALA A 265 19.09 4.51 -7.24
N ALA A 266 19.32 4.56 -8.56
CA ALA A 266 20.64 4.78 -9.13
C ALA A 266 21.25 6.12 -8.66
N LYS A 267 20.47 7.21 -8.66
CA LYS A 267 20.93 8.50 -8.14
C LYS A 267 21.26 8.43 -6.65
N TYR A 268 20.41 7.76 -5.86
CA TYR A 268 20.63 7.62 -4.43
C TYR A 268 21.88 6.79 -4.14
N PHE A 269 22.13 5.70 -4.86
CA PHE A 269 23.37 4.92 -4.74
C PHE A 269 24.61 5.74 -5.10
N LYS A 270 24.55 6.57 -6.15
CA LYS A 270 25.66 7.48 -6.49
C LYS A 270 25.97 8.45 -5.36
N ASP A 271 24.93 9.05 -4.76
CA ASP A 271 25.11 9.98 -3.64
C ASP A 271 25.70 9.27 -2.42
N LEU A 272 25.20 8.06 -2.09
CA LEU A 272 25.75 7.26 -0.99
C LEU A 272 27.19 6.82 -1.27
N TYR A 273 27.50 6.39 -2.50
CA TYR A 273 28.86 5.97 -2.83
C TYR A 273 29.86 7.13 -2.78
N LYS A 274 29.43 8.32 -3.20
CA LYS A 274 30.23 9.54 -3.04
C LYS A 274 30.54 9.88 -1.58
N GLU A 275 29.64 9.51 -0.65
CA GLU A 275 29.80 9.77 0.78
C GLU A 275 30.68 8.73 1.47
N PHE A 276 30.51 7.45 1.13
CA PHE A 276 31.13 6.35 1.88
C PHE A 276 32.29 5.66 1.16
N GLU A 277 32.37 5.71 -0.16
CA GLU A 277 33.38 5.06 -1.03
C GLU A 277 33.56 3.54 -0.78
N ASP A 278 32.66 2.93 -0.01
CA ASP A 278 32.61 1.50 0.33
C ASP A 278 31.20 0.94 0.12
N TRP A 279 31.08 -0.12 -0.67
CA TRP A 279 29.78 -0.68 -1.02
C TRP A 279 29.01 -1.27 0.16
N TYR A 280 29.68 -1.84 1.16
CA TYR A 280 28.98 -2.38 2.33
C TYR A 280 28.43 -1.24 3.20
N LEU A 281 29.15 -0.15 3.31
CA LEU A 281 28.67 1.07 3.98
C LEU A 281 27.53 1.73 3.19
N VAL A 282 27.60 1.74 1.86
CA VAL A 282 26.51 2.20 0.96
C VAL A 282 25.25 1.39 1.18
N LEU A 283 25.36 0.05 1.16
CA LEU A 283 24.22 -0.85 1.38
C LEU A 283 23.64 -0.69 2.79
N ALA A 284 24.49 -0.54 3.81
CA ALA A 284 24.07 -0.27 5.18
C ALA A 284 23.34 1.09 5.27
N ALA A 285 23.87 2.12 4.60
CA ALA A 285 23.26 3.46 4.56
C ALA A 285 21.94 3.48 3.80
N TYR A 286 21.81 2.70 2.73
CA TYR A 286 20.54 2.51 2.04
C TYR A 286 19.47 1.94 2.98
N ASN A 287 19.82 0.94 3.78
CA ASN A 287 18.91 0.26 4.71
C ASN A 287 18.51 1.14 5.92
N THR A 288 19.49 1.79 6.59
CA THR A 288 19.26 2.45 7.88
C THR A 288 19.35 3.98 7.84
N GLY A 289 19.74 4.53 6.69
CA GLY A 289 20.03 5.94 6.48
C GLY A 289 21.50 6.33 6.78
N PRO A 290 22.10 7.26 5.99
CA PRO A 290 23.51 7.62 6.08
C PRO A 290 23.89 8.19 7.46
N GLY A 291 23.03 8.94 8.11
CA GLY A 291 23.31 9.52 9.42
C GLY A 291 23.57 8.50 10.53
N ARG A 292 22.98 7.29 10.46
CA ARG A 292 23.26 6.22 11.43
C ARG A 292 24.61 5.57 11.15
N VAL A 293 24.93 5.34 9.89
CA VAL A 293 26.23 4.79 9.49
C VAL A 293 27.35 5.75 9.90
N ASN A 294 27.21 7.05 9.62
CA ASN A 294 28.19 8.06 10.03
C ASN A 294 28.40 8.11 11.55
N ARG A 295 27.35 7.96 12.34
CA ARG A 295 27.50 7.88 13.82
C ARG A 295 28.25 6.62 14.25
N ALA A 296 27.98 5.48 13.60
CA ALA A 296 28.67 4.22 13.89
C ALA A 296 30.16 4.30 13.52
N LEU A 297 30.50 4.85 12.34
CA LEU A 297 31.89 5.09 11.90
C LEU A 297 32.67 5.93 12.93
N LYS A 298 32.06 7.04 13.39
CA LYS A 298 32.67 7.89 14.42
C LYS A 298 32.83 7.20 15.77
N LEU A 299 31.83 6.41 16.18
CA LEU A 299 31.86 5.72 17.48
C LEU A 299 32.92 4.62 17.53
N HIS A 300 33.11 3.92 16.43
CA HIS A 300 34.02 2.78 16.36
C HIS A 300 35.40 3.13 15.76
N GLU A 301 35.60 4.37 15.32
CA GLU A 301 36.85 4.87 14.71
C GLU A 301 37.38 3.93 13.60
N THR A 302 36.49 3.37 12.80
CA THR A 302 36.79 2.43 11.72
C THR A 302 35.90 2.70 10.51
N SER A 303 36.39 2.39 9.31
CA SER A 303 35.61 2.34 8.07
C SER A 303 35.20 0.93 7.67
N ASP A 304 35.58 -0.09 8.44
CA ASP A 304 35.18 -1.47 8.19
C ASP A 304 33.75 -1.73 8.69
N TYR A 305 32.82 -1.96 7.76
CA TYR A 305 31.42 -2.29 8.07
C TYR A 305 31.28 -3.40 9.13
N TRP A 306 32.11 -4.42 9.06
CA TRP A 306 32.04 -5.59 9.94
C TRP A 306 32.37 -5.29 11.40
N GLN A 307 32.99 -4.15 11.67
CA GLN A 307 33.35 -3.65 13.00
C GLN A 307 32.33 -2.65 13.57
N LEU A 308 31.25 -2.33 12.83
CA LEU A 308 30.24 -1.36 13.25
C LEU A 308 29.16 -2.00 14.14
N TYR A 309 29.55 -2.44 15.34
CA TYR A 309 28.68 -3.16 16.28
C TYR A 309 27.46 -2.36 16.75
N SER A 310 27.52 -1.02 16.74
CA SER A 310 26.43 -0.13 17.15
C SER A 310 25.30 -0.01 16.10
N LEU A 311 25.47 -0.55 14.89
CA LEU A 311 24.41 -0.58 13.90
C LEU A 311 23.23 -1.43 14.37
N PRO A 312 21.99 -1.06 14.02
CA PRO A 312 20.82 -1.87 14.30
C PRO A 312 20.99 -3.33 13.83
N LYS A 313 20.41 -4.27 14.57
CA LYS A 313 20.46 -5.70 14.22
C LYS A 313 20.01 -5.97 12.78
N ASP A 314 18.93 -5.32 12.34
CA ASP A 314 18.43 -5.47 10.97
C ASP A 314 19.46 -5.03 9.93
N THR A 315 20.20 -3.94 10.20
CA THR A 315 21.26 -3.45 9.31
C THR A 315 22.48 -4.38 9.33
N LYS A 316 22.88 -4.91 10.49
CA LYS A 316 23.96 -5.92 10.60
C LYS A 316 23.62 -7.21 9.83
N ASN A 317 22.35 -7.57 9.76
CA ASN A 317 21.89 -8.74 9.00
C ASN A 317 21.69 -8.43 7.51
N TYR A 318 21.59 -7.17 7.13
CA TYR A 318 21.28 -6.76 5.75
C TYR A 318 22.38 -7.15 4.77
N ILE A 319 23.65 -6.93 5.12
CA ILE A 319 24.78 -7.25 4.25
C ILE A 319 24.92 -8.78 4.05
N PRO A 320 24.95 -9.64 5.10
CA PRO A 320 24.95 -11.10 4.90
C PRO A 320 23.75 -11.60 4.08
N TYR A 321 22.57 -10.97 4.24
CA TYR A 321 21.38 -11.30 3.47
C TYR A 321 21.52 -10.90 2.00
N TYR A 322 22.04 -9.69 1.75
CA TYR A 322 22.40 -9.24 0.41
C TYR A 322 23.41 -10.16 -0.25
N LEU A 323 24.53 -10.44 0.42
CA LEU A 323 25.60 -11.30 -0.10
C LEU A 323 25.12 -12.71 -0.44
N SER A 324 24.33 -13.35 0.42
CA SER A 324 23.76 -14.66 0.15
C SER A 324 22.88 -14.67 -1.09
N SER A 325 22.08 -13.61 -1.28
CA SER A 325 21.21 -13.47 -2.45
C SER A 325 22.00 -13.21 -3.73
N ALA A 326 23.03 -12.36 -3.66
CA ALA A 326 23.92 -12.03 -4.77
C ALA A 326 24.72 -13.27 -5.24
N ILE A 327 25.32 -14.00 -4.29
CA ILE A 327 26.09 -15.22 -4.55
C ILE A 327 25.20 -16.28 -5.23
N ILE A 328 23.97 -16.49 -4.77
CA ILE A 328 23.03 -17.40 -5.42
C ILE A 328 22.65 -16.89 -6.82
N LEU A 329 22.40 -15.59 -6.96
CA LEU A 329 21.98 -15.02 -8.24
C LEU A 329 23.08 -15.07 -9.30
N GLN A 330 24.35 -14.90 -8.88
CA GLN A 330 25.52 -15.00 -9.77
C GLN A 330 25.67 -16.41 -10.37
N ASN A 331 25.39 -17.47 -9.57
CA ASN A 331 25.49 -18.84 -10.04
C ASN A 331 24.36 -19.72 -9.46
N PRO A 332 23.09 -19.54 -9.92
CA PRO A 332 21.94 -20.18 -9.29
C PRO A 332 22.00 -21.72 -9.33
N GLU A 333 22.53 -22.30 -10.41
CA GLU A 333 22.60 -23.76 -10.60
C GLU A 333 23.49 -24.42 -9.54
N LYS A 334 24.61 -23.80 -9.19
CA LYS A 334 25.51 -24.25 -8.11
C LYS A 334 24.77 -24.41 -6.78
N TYR A 335 23.76 -23.56 -6.53
CA TYR A 335 22.97 -23.57 -5.30
C TYR A 335 21.62 -24.29 -5.45
N GLY A 336 21.44 -25.01 -6.57
CA GLY A 336 20.27 -25.85 -6.83
C GLY A 336 19.03 -25.06 -7.31
N PHE A 337 19.20 -23.83 -7.79
CA PHE A 337 18.16 -23.04 -8.42
C PHE A 337 18.28 -23.08 -9.94
N LYS A 338 17.16 -22.86 -10.61
CA LYS A 338 17.14 -22.69 -12.08
C LYS A 338 16.56 -21.32 -12.40
N ILE A 339 17.25 -20.56 -13.26
CA ILE A 339 16.67 -19.34 -13.80
C ILE A 339 15.55 -19.75 -14.75
N PRO A 340 14.30 -19.32 -14.52
CA PRO A 340 13.19 -19.66 -15.39
C PRO A 340 13.41 -19.08 -16.79
N LYS A 341 13.00 -19.82 -17.83
CA LYS A 341 12.84 -19.21 -19.15
C LYS A 341 11.91 -18.02 -19.03
N SER A 342 12.42 -16.84 -19.36
CA SER A 342 11.75 -15.58 -19.06
C SER A 342 10.93 -15.10 -20.24
N ASN A 343 9.87 -14.41 -19.86
CA ASN A 343 9.20 -13.45 -20.72
C ASN A 343 9.48 -12.05 -20.12
N PRO A 344 10.51 -11.33 -20.62
CA PRO A 344 10.85 -10.01 -20.07
C PRO A 344 9.69 -9.06 -20.23
N LEU A 345 9.57 -8.11 -19.31
CA LEU A 345 8.53 -7.09 -19.37
C LEU A 345 8.80 -6.18 -20.58
N LYS A 346 7.98 -6.33 -21.62
CA LYS A 346 8.01 -5.49 -22.83
C LYS A 346 6.71 -4.74 -22.97
N PHE A 347 6.81 -3.48 -23.35
CA PHE A 347 5.66 -2.60 -23.55
C PHE A 347 5.95 -1.55 -24.62
N ASP A 348 4.89 -1.01 -25.18
CA ASP A 348 4.93 0.22 -25.97
C ASP A 348 4.46 1.38 -25.09
N GLU A 349 5.02 2.55 -25.33
CA GLU A 349 4.58 3.79 -24.68
C GLU A 349 3.64 4.57 -25.59
N VAL A 350 2.50 4.99 -25.02
CA VAL A 350 1.53 5.87 -25.69
C VAL A 350 1.24 7.09 -24.83
N LYS A 351 1.11 8.25 -25.47
CA LYS A 351 0.82 9.50 -24.80
C LYS A 351 -0.68 9.71 -24.71
N ILE A 352 -1.18 9.95 -23.50
CA ILE A 352 -2.57 10.20 -23.19
C ILE A 352 -2.70 11.67 -22.77
N GLU A 353 -3.31 12.49 -23.61
CA GLU A 353 -3.35 13.96 -23.42
C GLU A 353 -4.32 14.39 -22.31
N LYS A 354 -5.42 13.66 -22.15
CA LYS A 354 -6.44 13.94 -21.14
C LYS A 354 -6.72 12.70 -20.31
N SER A 355 -7.10 12.89 -19.05
CA SER A 355 -7.46 11.78 -18.16
C SER A 355 -8.47 10.85 -18.83
N SER A 356 -8.09 9.59 -19.00
CA SER A 356 -8.87 8.56 -19.67
C SER A 356 -9.09 7.37 -18.76
N ASP A 357 -10.24 6.73 -18.86
CA ASP A 357 -10.57 5.54 -18.09
C ASP A 357 -9.76 4.33 -18.55
N LEU A 358 -9.27 3.53 -17.61
CA LEU A 358 -8.44 2.35 -17.91
C LEU A 358 -9.20 1.27 -18.68
N ASN A 359 -10.55 1.21 -18.62
CA ASN A 359 -11.32 0.26 -19.44
C ASN A 359 -11.30 0.68 -20.91
N VAL A 360 -11.44 2.00 -21.16
CA VAL A 360 -11.34 2.55 -22.52
C VAL A 360 -9.95 2.31 -23.10
N LEU A 361 -8.91 2.60 -22.31
CA LEU A 361 -7.52 2.40 -22.73
C LEU A 361 -7.18 0.91 -22.94
N ALA A 362 -7.67 0.03 -22.07
CA ALA A 362 -7.49 -1.41 -22.23
C ALA A 362 -8.18 -1.94 -23.49
N LYS A 363 -9.40 -1.46 -23.78
CA LYS A 363 -10.15 -1.81 -25.00
C LYS A 363 -9.40 -1.34 -26.25
N ALA A 364 -8.88 -0.11 -26.24
CA ALA A 364 -8.09 0.43 -27.36
C ALA A 364 -6.76 -0.35 -27.58
N ALA A 365 -6.16 -0.86 -26.49
CA ALA A 365 -4.94 -1.66 -26.54
C ALA A 365 -5.19 -3.17 -26.76
N ASP A 366 -6.42 -3.62 -27.05
CA ASP A 366 -6.83 -5.03 -27.16
C ASP A 366 -6.37 -5.89 -25.97
N THR A 367 -6.58 -5.38 -24.77
CA THR A 367 -6.13 -6.05 -23.54
C THR A 367 -7.11 -5.87 -22.39
N LYS A 368 -6.75 -6.47 -21.25
CA LYS A 368 -7.54 -6.34 -20.00
C LYS A 368 -7.00 -5.17 -19.16
N VAL A 369 -7.87 -4.55 -18.37
CA VAL A 369 -7.47 -3.53 -17.37
C VAL A 369 -6.39 -4.06 -16.42
N SER A 370 -6.45 -5.34 -16.05
CA SER A 370 -5.41 -5.98 -15.22
C SER A 370 -4.03 -5.94 -15.86
N THR A 371 -3.94 -6.09 -17.19
CA THR A 371 -2.68 -5.97 -17.94
C THR A 371 -2.18 -4.53 -17.95
N ILE A 372 -3.05 -3.56 -18.21
CA ILE A 372 -2.69 -2.12 -18.11
C ILE A 372 -2.16 -1.80 -16.72
N LYS A 373 -2.84 -2.23 -15.66
CA LYS A 373 -2.39 -2.01 -14.27
C LYS A 373 -1.10 -2.75 -13.92
N LYS A 374 -0.80 -3.87 -14.57
CA LYS A 374 0.48 -4.59 -14.41
C LYS A 374 1.63 -3.84 -15.07
N LEU A 375 1.38 -3.21 -16.23
CA LEU A 375 2.37 -2.43 -16.96
C LEU A 375 2.57 -1.03 -16.38
N ASN A 376 1.60 -0.52 -15.62
CA ASN A 376 1.60 0.81 -14.98
C ASN A 376 1.23 0.64 -13.49
N PRO A 377 2.10 0.00 -12.70
CA PRO A 377 1.77 -0.30 -11.30
C PRO A 377 1.63 0.94 -10.43
N GLU A 378 2.19 2.08 -10.85
CA GLU A 378 2.09 3.38 -10.21
C GLU A 378 0.67 3.97 -10.24
N LEU A 379 -0.21 3.51 -11.14
CA LEU A 379 -1.58 3.99 -11.23
C LEU A 379 -2.42 3.53 -10.03
N ARG A 380 -2.79 4.49 -9.20
CA ARG A 380 -3.63 4.30 -8.01
C ARG A 380 -5.13 4.32 -8.32
N GLN A 381 -5.51 4.97 -9.41
CA GLN A 381 -6.91 5.15 -9.83
C GLN A 381 -7.21 4.33 -11.09
N PRO A 382 -8.48 4.05 -11.38
CA PRO A 382 -8.88 3.43 -12.64
C PRO A 382 -8.92 4.39 -13.83
N ALA A 383 -8.19 5.50 -13.75
CA ALA A 383 -8.00 6.48 -14.81
C ALA A 383 -6.57 7.04 -14.77
N THR A 384 -6.11 7.55 -15.92
CA THR A 384 -4.83 8.27 -16.00
C THR A 384 -4.92 9.63 -15.29
N PRO A 385 -3.79 10.24 -14.90
CA PRO A 385 -3.76 11.58 -14.31
C PRO A 385 -4.48 12.66 -15.11
N ASN A 386 -4.95 13.70 -14.42
CA ASN A 386 -5.67 14.82 -15.03
C ASN A 386 -4.89 16.15 -15.04
N ASN A 387 -3.64 16.11 -14.62
CA ASN A 387 -2.80 17.30 -14.48
C ASN A 387 -1.80 17.48 -15.63
N GLY A 388 -2.13 16.96 -16.80
CA GLY A 388 -1.31 17.04 -18.02
C GLY A 388 -1.22 15.70 -18.75
N PRO A 389 -0.41 15.65 -19.81
CA PRO A 389 -0.20 14.42 -20.54
C PRO A 389 0.45 13.34 -19.67
N TYR A 390 0.01 12.10 -19.87
CA TYR A 390 0.52 10.93 -19.17
C TYR A 390 1.04 9.89 -20.18
N THR A 391 2.24 9.36 -19.93
CA THR A 391 2.78 8.25 -20.72
C THR A 391 2.26 6.94 -20.12
N LEU A 392 1.46 6.21 -20.91
CA LEU A 392 0.88 4.94 -20.54
C LEU A 392 1.62 3.80 -21.21
N ASN A 393 2.04 2.81 -20.46
CA ASN A 393 2.58 1.56 -20.96
C ASN A 393 1.44 0.63 -21.37
N ILE A 394 1.47 0.15 -22.62
CA ILE A 394 0.53 -0.83 -23.18
C ILE A 394 1.28 -2.08 -23.64
N PRO A 395 0.60 -3.20 -23.93
CA PRO A 395 1.29 -4.40 -24.44
C PRO A 395 2.11 -4.10 -25.68
N TYR A 396 3.32 -4.68 -25.73
CA TYR A 396 4.27 -4.51 -26.83
C TYR A 396 3.67 -4.86 -28.19
N GLY A 397 4.01 -4.08 -29.22
CA GLY A 397 3.52 -4.23 -30.60
C GLY A 397 2.10 -3.72 -30.80
N ARG A 398 1.54 -2.92 -29.88
CA ARG A 398 0.16 -2.41 -29.96
C ARG A 398 0.02 -0.91 -30.20
N LYS A 399 1.13 -0.18 -30.30
CA LYS A 399 1.11 1.30 -30.37
C LYS A 399 0.26 1.83 -31.53
N ASP A 400 0.47 1.37 -32.75
CA ASP A 400 -0.23 1.88 -33.93
C ASP A 400 -1.71 1.50 -33.90
N SER A 401 -2.04 0.25 -33.56
CA SER A 401 -3.41 -0.21 -33.45
C SER A 401 -4.16 0.52 -32.31
N PHE A 402 -3.45 0.83 -31.22
CA PHE A 402 -3.99 1.60 -30.10
C PHE A 402 -4.43 2.97 -30.54
N TYR A 403 -3.55 3.77 -31.20
CA TYR A 403 -3.90 5.11 -31.64
C TYR A 403 -5.04 5.11 -32.64
N LYS A 404 -5.05 4.17 -33.60
CA LYS A 404 -6.16 4.02 -34.54
C LYS A 404 -7.50 3.81 -33.84
N LYS A 405 -7.55 2.90 -32.87
CA LYS A 405 -8.77 2.58 -32.10
C LYS A 405 -9.12 3.71 -31.12
N PHE A 406 -8.13 4.22 -30.38
CA PHE A 406 -8.36 5.27 -29.40
C PHE A 406 -8.89 6.54 -30.06
N ASN A 407 -8.36 6.93 -31.22
CA ASN A 407 -8.80 8.11 -31.94
C ASN A 407 -10.21 7.96 -32.58
N SER A 408 -10.65 6.72 -32.83
CA SER A 408 -12.02 6.47 -33.35
C SER A 408 -13.11 6.50 -32.26
N ILE A 409 -12.74 6.48 -30.96
CA ILE A 409 -13.67 6.58 -29.85
C ILE A 409 -14.15 8.05 -29.75
N PRO A 410 -15.45 8.32 -29.59
CA PRO A 410 -15.96 9.69 -29.32
C PRO A 410 -15.35 10.28 -28.06
N ASP A 411 -15.13 11.58 -28.00
CA ASP A 411 -14.45 12.25 -26.90
C ASP A 411 -15.20 12.14 -25.57
N ASP A 412 -16.51 12.12 -25.59
CA ASP A 412 -17.37 11.94 -24.43
C ASP A 412 -17.31 10.52 -23.83
N GLU A 413 -16.96 9.53 -24.64
CA GLU A 413 -16.71 8.15 -24.19
C GLU A 413 -15.23 7.89 -23.81
N LYS A 414 -14.30 8.66 -24.40
CA LYS A 414 -12.85 8.48 -24.31
C LYS A 414 -12.29 8.99 -23.01
N PHE A 415 -12.70 10.17 -22.60
CA PHE A 415 -12.09 10.87 -21.47
C PHE A 415 -12.87 10.65 -20.19
N ALA A 416 -12.12 10.36 -19.13
CA ALA A 416 -12.66 10.29 -17.79
C ALA A 416 -13.23 11.66 -17.39
N VAL A 417 -14.43 11.68 -16.81
CA VAL A 417 -14.99 12.91 -16.27
C VAL A 417 -14.14 13.36 -15.08
N GLN A 418 -13.52 14.52 -15.21
CA GLN A 418 -12.47 14.96 -14.29
C GLN A 418 -13.00 15.44 -12.93
N LYS A 419 -14.28 15.86 -12.84
CA LYS A 419 -14.83 16.46 -11.63
C LYS A 419 -16.33 16.23 -11.56
N VAL A 420 -16.81 15.78 -10.40
CA VAL A 420 -18.16 16.06 -9.97
C VAL A 420 -18.09 17.25 -9.03
N GLU A 421 -18.98 18.18 -9.22
CA GLU A 421 -19.17 19.27 -8.29
C GLU A 421 -20.29 18.89 -7.32
N HIS A 422 -20.01 19.05 -6.06
CA HIS A 422 -20.99 18.90 -4.99
C HIS A 422 -21.26 20.26 -4.36
N ARG A 423 -22.51 20.68 -4.36
CA ARG A 423 -22.94 21.88 -3.63
C ARG A 423 -23.34 21.45 -2.21
N VAL A 424 -22.58 21.94 -1.22
CA VAL A 424 -22.81 21.64 0.21
C VAL A 424 -24.24 22.00 0.62
N GLN A 425 -24.96 21.03 1.18
CA GLN A 425 -26.31 21.19 1.68
C GLN A 425 -26.31 21.48 3.19
N LYS A 426 -27.43 22.00 3.71
CA LYS A 426 -27.62 22.19 5.15
C LYS A 426 -27.46 20.85 5.90
N GLY A 427 -26.60 20.82 6.89
CA GLY A 427 -26.31 19.62 7.70
C GLY A 427 -25.25 18.68 7.14
N GLU A 428 -24.67 18.96 5.95
CA GLU A 428 -23.54 18.21 5.44
C GLU A 428 -22.22 18.74 6.03
N ASN A 429 -21.27 17.82 6.22
CA ASN A 429 -19.89 18.11 6.57
C ASN A 429 -18.95 17.32 5.63
N LEU A 430 -17.65 17.60 5.65
CA LEU A 430 -16.71 16.92 4.77
C LEU A 430 -16.71 15.40 4.95
N THR A 431 -16.93 14.89 6.16
CA THR A 431 -16.98 13.45 6.43
C THR A 431 -18.22 12.83 5.78
N SER A 432 -19.40 13.43 5.93
CA SER A 432 -20.62 12.94 5.30
C SER A 432 -20.57 13.02 3.76
N ILE A 433 -19.96 14.09 3.22
CA ILE A 433 -19.77 14.27 1.78
C ILE A 433 -18.76 13.23 1.25
N ALA A 434 -17.64 13.04 1.94
CA ALA A 434 -16.64 12.03 1.56
C ALA A 434 -17.23 10.63 1.57
N ALA A 435 -18.00 10.27 2.62
CA ALA A 435 -18.72 9.00 2.69
C ALA A 435 -19.74 8.82 1.56
N LYS A 436 -20.51 9.87 1.23
CA LYS A 436 -21.48 9.89 0.13
C LYS A 436 -20.83 9.55 -1.21
N TYR A 437 -19.62 10.05 -1.46
CA TYR A 437 -18.87 9.83 -2.68
C TYR A 437 -17.85 8.69 -2.58
N ARG A 438 -17.76 8.01 -1.44
CA ARG A 438 -16.80 6.91 -1.17
C ARG A 438 -15.36 7.30 -1.45
N ILE A 439 -14.97 8.47 -1.00
CA ILE A 439 -13.63 9.04 -1.09
C ILE A 439 -13.10 9.33 0.30
N LEU A 440 -11.78 9.46 0.43
CA LEU A 440 -11.19 9.91 1.68
C LEU A 440 -11.51 11.39 1.92
N LYS A 441 -11.81 11.74 3.17
CA LYS A 441 -11.98 13.14 3.58
C LYS A 441 -10.73 13.96 3.27
N ALA A 442 -9.54 13.40 3.49
CA ALA A 442 -8.27 14.04 3.18
C ALA A 442 -8.12 14.36 1.68
N ASP A 443 -8.57 13.47 0.78
CA ASP A 443 -8.55 13.73 -0.65
C ASP A 443 -9.52 14.84 -1.05
N LEU A 444 -10.70 14.86 -0.42
CA LEU A 444 -11.68 15.92 -0.62
C LEU A 444 -11.14 17.28 -0.14
N GLN A 445 -10.44 17.30 0.99
CA GLN A 445 -9.77 18.50 1.50
C GLN A 445 -8.66 18.96 0.56
N THR A 446 -7.78 18.06 0.16
CA THR A 446 -6.62 18.37 -0.72
C THR A 446 -7.06 18.95 -2.05
N ILE A 447 -8.05 18.36 -2.71
CA ILE A 447 -8.48 18.80 -4.05
C ILE A 447 -9.22 20.15 -4.00
N ASN A 448 -9.76 20.50 -2.81
CA ASN A 448 -10.49 21.75 -2.59
C ASN A 448 -9.66 22.79 -1.82
N ASN A 449 -8.38 22.50 -1.52
CA ASN A 449 -7.51 23.36 -0.72
C ASN A 449 -8.12 23.73 0.65
N ILE A 450 -8.83 22.78 1.29
CA ILE A 450 -9.46 22.97 2.58
C ILE A 450 -8.50 22.53 3.67
N THR A 451 -7.92 23.47 4.37
CA THR A 451 -7.01 23.22 5.50
C THR A 451 -7.75 22.88 6.79
N ASN A 452 -8.96 23.44 7.01
CA ASN A 452 -9.79 23.16 8.17
C ASN A 452 -11.09 22.47 7.73
N ALA A 453 -11.26 21.21 8.17
CA ALA A 453 -12.41 20.37 7.81
C ALA A 453 -13.78 20.95 8.24
N ASN A 454 -13.79 21.81 9.25
CA ASN A 454 -15.00 22.45 9.76
C ASN A 454 -15.38 23.72 9.00
N ASN A 455 -14.57 24.14 8.03
CA ASN A 455 -14.70 25.45 7.37
C ASN A 455 -15.35 25.33 5.98
N ILE A 456 -16.38 24.50 5.85
CA ILE A 456 -17.22 24.46 4.66
C ILE A 456 -18.53 25.21 4.90
N ARG A 457 -19.04 25.86 3.85
CA ARG A 457 -20.26 26.68 3.92
C ARG A 457 -21.38 26.06 3.10
N ILE A 458 -22.61 26.20 3.55
CA ILE A 458 -23.79 25.83 2.78
C ILE A 458 -23.75 26.59 1.44
N GLY A 459 -24.00 25.88 0.33
CA GLY A 459 -23.90 26.43 -1.01
C GLY A 459 -22.49 26.42 -1.62
N GLN A 460 -21.45 26.17 -0.84
CA GLN A 460 -20.09 26.01 -1.35
C GLN A 460 -20.03 24.87 -2.35
N VAL A 461 -19.36 25.09 -3.49
CA VAL A 461 -19.14 24.04 -4.51
C VAL A 461 -17.82 23.36 -4.23
N LEU A 462 -17.87 22.07 -3.95
CA LEU A 462 -16.70 21.22 -3.74
C LEU A 462 -16.43 20.39 -4.99
N LYS A 463 -15.16 20.33 -5.38
CA LYS A 463 -14.67 19.39 -6.41
C LYS A 463 -14.55 18.01 -5.75
N ILE A 464 -15.24 17.02 -6.29
CA ILE A 464 -15.22 15.65 -5.77
C ILE A 464 -14.23 14.82 -6.60
N PRO A 465 -13.16 14.28 -6.00
CA PRO A 465 -12.27 13.34 -6.68
C PRO A 465 -13.01 12.02 -6.88
N ILE A 466 -13.30 11.67 -8.13
CA ILE A 466 -14.01 10.43 -8.42
C ILE A 466 -13.01 9.34 -8.72
N LYS A 467 -13.17 8.19 -8.07
CA LYS A 467 -12.42 6.99 -8.45
C LYS A 467 -12.82 6.60 -9.86
N GLY A 468 -11.90 6.80 -10.79
CA GLY A 468 -11.98 6.24 -12.12
C GLY A 468 -12.71 7.03 -13.18
N GLY A 469 -13.01 8.29 -12.93
CA GLY A 469 -13.50 9.16 -14.01
C GLY A 469 -14.72 8.65 -14.80
N ILE A 470 -15.27 7.50 -14.45
CA ILE A 470 -16.50 7.00 -15.07
C ILE A 470 -17.65 7.39 -14.18
N TYR A 471 -18.55 8.17 -14.73
CA TYR A 471 -19.92 8.27 -14.26
C TYR A 471 -20.75 7.00 -14.48
N ALA A 472 -20.21 6.00 -15.04
CA ALA A 472 -20.83 4.70 -14.97
C ALA A 472 -20.89 4.31 -13.51
N ASN A 473 -21.90 4.78 -12.83
CA ASN A 473 -22.33 4.41 -11.49
C ASN A 473 -22.01 5.41 -10.36
N TYR A 474 -22.42 6.68 -10.53
CA TYR A 474 -23.01 7.33 -9.38
C TYR A 474 -24.03 6.34 -8.82
N PRO A 475 -23.97 6.02 -7.54
CA PRO A 475 -25.09 5.33 -6.99
C PRO A 475 -26.31 6.25 -7.15
N GLU A 476 -27.14 5.95 -8.11
CA GLU A 476 -28.40 6.65 -8.27
C GLU A 476 -29.13 6.53 -6.94
N LYS A 477 -29.54 7.65 -6.38
CA LYS A 477 -30.36 7.63 -5.17
C LYS A 477 -31.70 7.04 -5.53
N VAL A 478 -31.92 5.78 -5.18
CA VAL A 478 -33.19 5.10 -5.35
C VAL A 478 -33.90 5.08 -4.00
N ILE A 479 -35.16 5.51 -4.00
CA ILE A 479 -36.04 5.33 -2.85
C ILE A 479 -36.78 4.03 -3.08
N TYR A 480 -36.34 2.98 -2.35
CA TYR A 480 -36.98 1.68 -2.39
C TYR A 480 -38.09 1.61 -1.36
N LYS A 481 -39.30 1.26 -1.77
CA LYS A 481 -40.40 0.98 -0.85
C LYS A 481 -40.41 -0.51 -0.55
N VAL A 482 -40.15 -0.87 0.71
CA VAL A 482 -40.11 -2.24 1.20
C VAL A 482 -41.47 -2.94 0.93
N LYS A 483 -41.42 -4.12 0.35
CA LYS A 483 -42.58 -4.98 0.07
C LYS A 483 -42.71 -6.06 1.15
N SER A 484 -43.87 -6.68 1.26
CA SER A 484 -44.06 -7.84 2.13
C SER A 484 -43.13 -8.97 1.70
N GLY A 485 -42.40 -9.57 2.65
CA GLY A 485 -41.43 -10.63 2.41
C GLY A 485 -40.00 -10.15 2.03
N ASP A 486 -39.76 -8.83 1.94
CA ASP A 486 -38.42 -8.33 1.69
C ASP A 486 -37.54 -8.53 2.93
N GLN A 487 -36.28 -8.86 2.65
CA GLN A 487 -35.18 -8.87 3.63
C GLN A 487 -34.07 -7.92 3.16
N LEU A 488 -33.39 -7.31 4.11
CA LEU A 488 -32.36 -6.32 3.80
C LEU A 488 -31.24 -6.91 2.92
N GLY A 489 -30.90 -8.20 3.12
CA GLY A 489 -29.93 -8.93 2.31
C GLY A 489 -30.38 -9.09 0.86
N PHE A 490 -31.62 -9.48 0.62
CA PHE A 490 -32.17 -9.62 -0.75
C PHE A 490 -32.30 -8.28 -1.47
N ILE A 491 -32.65 -7.21 -0.73
CA ILE A 491 -32.66 -5.86 -1.32
C ILE A 491 -31.23 -5.45 -1.69
N ALA A 492 -30.25 -5.75 -0.85
CA ALA A 492 -28.85 -5.45 -1.11
C ALA A 492 -28.34 -6.19 -2.35
N GLU A 493 -28.62 -7.48 -2.47
CA GLU A 493 -28.26 -8.29 -3.64
C GLU A 493 -28.94 -7.77 -4.93
N LYS A 494 -30.24 -7.50 -4.87
CA LYS A 494 -31.02 -6.94 -6.00
C LYS A 494 -30.43 -5.66 -6.55
N TYR A 495 -29.88 -4.81 -5.70
CA TYR A 495 -29.30 -3.52 -6.06
C TYR A 495 -27.77 -3.50 -6.09
N ASN A 496 -27.15 -4.69 -6.11
CA ASN A 496 -25.71 -4.88 -6.15
C ASN A 496 -24.97 -4.00 -5.11
N THR A 497 -25.47 -4.05 -3.88
CA THR A 497 -24.92 -3.33 -2.71
C THR A 497 -24.87 -4.28 -1.51
N ARG A 498 -24.51 -3.78 -0.34
CA ARG A 498 -24.45 -4.57 0.90
C ARG A 498 -25.54 -4.13 1.89
N ALA A 499 -26.03 -5.06 2.68
CA ALA A 499 -27.01 -4.76 3.73
C ALA A 499 -26.47 -3.75 4.76
N SER A 500 -25.17 -3.79 5.07
CA SER A 500 -24.48 -2.81 5.92
C SER A 500 -24.53 -1.39 5.35
N GLU A 501 -24.39 -1.24 4.03
CA GLU A 501 -24.48 0.06 3.38
C GLU A 501 -25.92 0.58 3.39
N ILE A 502 -26.91 -0.29 3.15
CA ILE A 502 -28.33 0.10 3.26
C ILE A 502 -28.65 0.60 4.68
N ARG A 503 -28.15 -0.09 5.71
CA ARG A 503 -28.30 0.35 7.10
C ARG A 503 -27.68 1.74 7.31
N LYS A 504 -26.44 1.92 6.89
CA LYS A 504 -25.72 3.20 7.01
C LYS A 504 -26.44 4.35 6.30
N TRP A 505 -26.96 4.13 5.10
CA TRP A 505 -27.69 5.16 4.34
C TRP A 505 -29.03 5.54 4.95
N ASN A 506 -29.58 4.66 5.79
CA ASN A 506 -30.90 4.86 6.42
C ASN A 506 -30.82 5.12 7.93
N GLY A 507 -29.62 5.31 8.49
CA GLY A 507 -29.43 5.58 9.92
C GLY A 507 -29.82 4.41 10.83
N MET A 508 -29.82 3.19 10.30
CA MET A 508 -30.12 1.96 11.06
C MET A 508 -28.89 1.53 11.87
N LYS A 509 -29.11 0.88 13.03
CA LYS A 509 -28.01 0.31 13.83
C LYS A 509 -27.29 -0.81 13.06
N ALA A 510 -26.01 -1.03 13.35
CA ALA A 510 -25.15 -1.97 12.62
C ALA A 510 -25.74 -3.39 12.51
N ASN A 511 -26.42 -3.86 13.55
CA ASN A 511 -27.03 -5.20 13.61
C ASN A 511 -28.56 -5.19 13.40
N ASP A 512 -29.14 -4.05 13.00
CA ASP A 512 -30.57 -3.96 12.79
C ASP A 512 -30.92 -4.39 11.37
N SER A 513 -31.62 -5.50 11.24
CA SER A 513 -32.14 -6.03 9.97
C SER A 513 -33.65 -5.86 9.82
N ASN A 514 -34.33 -5.19 10.77
CA ASN A 514 -35.76 -5.02 10.77
C ASN A 514 -36.18 -3.96 9.77
N ILE A 515 -36.92 -4.42 8.77
CA ILE A 515 -37.56 -3.53 7.77
C ILE A 515 -39.03 -3.92 7.68
N TYR A 516 -39.88 -2.95 7.43
CA TYR A 516 -41.30 -3.12 7.43
C TYR A 516 -41.93 -2.81 6.07
N PRO A 517 -42.95 -3.57 5.63
CA PRO A 517 -43.67 -3.25 4.40
C PRO A 517 -44.15 -1.79 4.39
N GLY A 518 -43.88 -1.11 3.27
CA GLY A 518 -44.17 0.32 3.12
C GLY A 518 -43.04 1.26 3.57
N GLN A 519 -42.04 0.82 4.32
CA GLN A 519 -40.89 1.59 4.70
C GLN A 519 -40.11 2.06 3.47
N LYS A 520 -39.69 3.33 3.46
CA LYS A 520 -38.85 3.89 2.39
C LYS A 520 -37.37 3.76 2.77
N LEU A 521 -36.62 2.97 2.03
CA LEU A 521 -35.18 2.86 2.16
C LEU A 521 -34.48 3.71 1.08
N THR A 522 -33.56 4.54 1.48
CA THR A 522 -32.63 5.21 0.58
C THR A 522 -31.54 4.22 0.19
N LEU A 523 -31.40 3.97 -1.09
CA LEU A 523 -30.35 3.14 -1.66
C LEU A 523 -29.49 4.02 -2.58
N PHE A 524 -28.19 3.77 -2.59
CA PHE A 524 -27.29 4.36 -3.57
C PHE A 524 -26.72 3.21 -4.42
N VAL A 525 -27.33 3.00 -5.59
CA VAL A 525 -27.10 1.82 -6.42
C VAL A 525 -26.21 2.12 -7.63
N LYS A 526 -25.34 1.18 -7.98
CA LYS A 526 -24.52 1.22 -9.17
C LYS A 526 -25.26 0.51 -10.30
N GLY A 527 -25.68 1.26 -11.34
CA GLY A 527 -26.35 0.70 -12.51
C GLY A 527 -27.85 0.42 -12.30
N GLN A 528 -28.53 0.09 -13.37
CA GLN A 528 -29.96 -0.26 -13.34
C GLN A 528 -30.18 -1.50 -12.49
N PRO A 529 -31.25 -1.55 -11.69
CA PRO A 529 -31.62 -2.77 -10.99
C PRO A 529 -31.75 -3.92 -11.99
N VAL A 530 -31.21 -5.07 -11.65
CA VAL A 530 -31.39 -6.28 -12.47
C VAL A 530 -32.88 -6.44 -12.66
N LYS A 531 -33.37 -6.38 -13.91
CA LYS A 531 -34.78 -6.66 -14.24
C LYS A 531 -35.11 -8.02 -13.64
N ASP A 532 -36.21 -8.09 -12.94
CA ASP A 532 -36.69 -9.32 -12.30
C ASP A 532 -36.59 -10.49 -13.30
N THR A 533 -35.51 -11.26 -13.19
CA THR A 533 -35.50 -12.61 -13.78
C THR A 533 -36.50 -13.45 -13.02
N PRO A 534 -37.36 -14.21 -13.70
CA PRO A 534 -38.37 -15.00 -13.03
C PRO A 534 -37.69 -15.92 -12.00
N LYS A 535 -38.19 -15.87 -10.77
CA LYS A 535 -37.72 -16.66 -9.62
C LYS A 535 -37.57 -18.11 -10.02
N LYS A 536 -36.38 -18.64 -10.03
CA LYS A 536 -36.15 -20.07 -9.91
C LYS A 536 -36.79 -20.52 -8.59
N ASN A 537 -37.81 -21.32 -8.71
CA ASN A 537 -38.54 -22.06 -7.71
C ASN A 537 -38.14 -21.84 -6.26
N VAL A 538 -38.78 -20.89 -5.60
CA VAL A 538 -38.77 -20.81 -4.14
C VAL A 538 -39.86 -21.79 -3.66
N TYR A 539 -39.43 -22.89 -3.05
CA TYR A 539 -40.35 -23.80 -2.36
C TYR A 539 -40.81 -23.10 -1.08
N ILE A 540 -42.13 -22.96 -0.93
CA ILE A 540 -42.70 -22.44 0.32
C ILE A 540 -42.83 -23.65 1.25
N VAL A 541 -41.96 -23.72 2.26
CA VAL A 541 -41.98 -24.74 3.31
C VAL A 541 -43.35 -24.73 3.99
N LYS A 542 -44.03 -25.86 3.96
CA LYS A 542 -45.30 -26.08 4.67
C LYS A 542 -45.02 -26.72 6.02
N SER A 543 -45.98 -26.59 6.95
CA SER A 543 -45.87 -27.25 8.25
C SER A 543 -45.77 -28.77 8.04
N GLY A 544 -44.63 -29.37 8.45
CA GLY A 544 -44.30 -30.78 8.26
C GLY A 544 -43.18 -31.06 7.24
N ASP A 545 -42.67 -30.07 6.52
CA ASP A 545 -41.55 -30.26 5.60
C ASP A 545 -40.22 -30.44 6.34
N ASN A 546 -39.42 -31.40 5.91
CA ASN A 546 -38.10 -31.69 6.46
C ASN A 546 -37.00 -31.46 5.39
N LEU A 547 -35.89 -30.84 5.76
CA LEU A 547 -34.75 -30.54 4.88
C LEU A 547 -33.91 -31.77 4.48
N SER A 548 -34.32 -32.97 4.82
CA SER A 548 -33.60 -34.22 4.55
C SER A 548 -34.11 -35.02 3.36
N MET A 549 -34.67 -34.36 2.33
CA MET A 549 -34.89 -34.98 1.02
C MET A 549 -34.25 -34.18 -0.09
#